data_c73d8f6810a9542a4411f293fdcbbabc
#
_entry.id   c73d8f6810a9542a4411f293fdcbbabc
#
_cell.length_a   1.000
_cell.length_b   1.000
_cell.length_c   1.000
_cell.angle_alpha   90.00
_cell.angle_beta   90.00
_cell.angle_gamma   90.00
#
_symmetry.space_group_name_H-M   'P 1'
#
loop_
_entity.id
_entity.type
_entity.pdbx_description
1 polymer ?
#
loop_
_entity_poly.entity_id
_entity_poly.type
_entity_poly.pdbx_seq_one_letter_code
_entity_poly.pdbx_strand_id
1 'polypeptide(L)'
;MEFEKYIESLSLADKTKRNIIRTIQNYIDVYDEIDPTSVNKNIENDDVYINISRKKNIAISMIHYYRFAGFDDTELQKHLKKINATQNNSYVQRNKILKKELPDYKELWTFNLKNYKEGKYRSFVVNYLLINYFVRLLDLDLIISKDTKNIDTDKNYLILRKTSIIYYRNKFKTVKKFGPQKHIIKSKRMINALNQLLGDCQQVKLLTTHKNLNGEIKKYSYNKLNESDYYKIMMASKNKLKDYKRLTQLRGSSLETACISYDLNL
;
A
#
# COMPACT_ATOMS: atom_id res chain seq x y z
N MET A 1 21.20 -11.49 -20.90
CA MET A 1 22.12 -12.13 -19.96
C MET A 1 21.45 -13.30 -19.26
N GLU A 2 22.18 -14.33 -18.88
CA GLU A 2 21.56 -15.55 -18.27
C GLU A 2 20.84 -15.26 -16.96
N PHE A 3 21.36 -14.36 -16.12
CA PHE A 3 20.71 -13.96 -14.88
C PHE A 3 19.33 -13.28 -15.11
N GLU A 4 19.20 -12.46 -16.13
CA GLU A 4 17.91 -11.82 -16.48
C GLU A 4 16.88 -12.88 -16.88
N LYS A 5 17.27 -13.86 -17.71
CA LYS A 5 16.40 -14.98 -18.07
C LYS A 5 15.97 -15.80 -16.84
N TYR A 6 16.89 -16.03 -15.91
CA TYR A 6 16.57 -16.68 -14.64
C TYR A 6 15.53 -15.87 -13.84
N ILE A 7 15.73 -14.55 -13.67
CA ILE A 7 14.77 -13.70 -12.94
C ILE A 7 13.41 -13.67 -13.66
N GLU A 8 13.39 -13.63 -15.00
CA GLU A 8 12.14 -13.65 -15.77
C GLU A 8 11.37 -14.96 -15.61
N SER A 9 12.04 -16.10 -15.38
CA SER A 9 11.41 -17.40 -15.13
C SER A 9 10.73 -17.49 -13.74
N LEU A 10 11.09 -16.64 -12.79
CA LEU A 10 10.54 -16.69 -11.43
C LEU A 10 9.08 -16.18 -11.38
N SER A 11 8.28 -16.77 -10.50
CA SER A 11 6.90 -16.33 -10.23
C SER A 11 6.85 -15.05 -9.39
N LEU A 12 7.47 -13.98 -9.89
CA LEU A 12 7.53 -12.66 -9.25
C LEU A 12 6.74 -11.63 -10.09
N ALA A 13 6.29 -10.54 -9.46
CA ALA A 13 5.70 -9.42 -10.19
C ALA A 13 6.76 -8.71 -11.04
N ASP A 14 6.41 -8.26 -12.26
CA ASP A 14 7.32 -7.63 -13.22
C ASP A 14 8.11 -6.45 -12.63
N LYS A 15 7.45 -5.64 -11.78
CA LYS A 15 8.13 -4.56 -11.06
C LYS A 15 9.23 -5.09 -10.13
N THR A 16 8.99 -6.23 -9.48
CA THR A 16 9.97 -6.87 -8.58
C THR A 16 11.14 -7.40 -9.38
N LYS A 17 10.88 -8.08 -10.49
CA LYS A 17 11.92 -8.58 -11.41
C LYS A 17 12.82 -7.47 -11.91
N ARG A 18 12.23 -6.40 -12.45
CA ARG A 18 12.99 -5.21 -12.90
C ARG A 18 13.80 -4.56 -11.78
N ASN A 19 13.27 -4.51 -10.55
CA ASN A 19 14.02 -3.96 -9.43
C ASN A 19 15.22 -4.85 -9.05
N ILE A 20 15.09 -6.18 -9.07
CA ILE A 20 16.20 -7.10 -8.78
C ILE A 20 17.31 -6.91 -9.81
N ILE A 21 16.99 -6.97 -11.11
CA ILE A 21 17.95 -6.81 -12.20
C ILE A 21 18.69 -5.48 -12.07
N ARG A 22 17.94 -4.38 -11.93
CA ARG A 22 18.54 -3.05 -11.77
C ARG A 22 19.41 -2.93 -10.52
N THR A 23 19.01 -3.56 -9.42
CA THR A 23 19.78 -3.50 -8.16
C THR A 23 21.10 -4.24 -8.29
N ILE A 24 21.13 -5.39 -8.97
CA ILE A 24 22.36 -6.14 -9.26
C ILE A 24 23.25 -5.35 -10.20
N GLN A 25 22.71 -4.77 -11.27
CA GLN A 25 23.49 -3.92 -12.18
C GLN A 25 24.13 -2.74 -11.44
N ASN A 26 23.34 -1.99 -10.66
CA ASN A 26 23.88 -0.87 -9.87
C ASN A 26 24.94 -1.30 -8.85
N TYR A 27 24.86 -2.53 -8.33
CA TYR A 27 25.89 -3.06 -7.43
C TYR A 27 27.19 -3.30 -8.19
N ILE A 28 27.12 -3.92 -9.37
CA ILE A 28 28.27 -4.16 -10.24
C ILE A 28 28.89 -2.82 -10.69
N ASP A 29 28.06 -1.82 -11.02
CA ASP A 29 28.55 -0.48 -11.42
C ASP A 29 29.34 0.22 -10.30
N VAL A 30 29.12 -0.14 -9.02
CA VAL A 30 29.82 0.43 -7.85
C VAL A 30 31.06 -0.39 -7.45
N TYR A 31 31.01 -1.72 -7.57
CA TYR A 31 32.02 -2.63 -7.03
C TYR A 31 32.75 -3.46 -8.11
N ASP A 32 32.46 -3.20 -9.39
CA ASP A 32 32.98 -3.88 -10.59
C ASP A 32 32.57 -5.36 -10.69
N GLU A 33 32.46 -6.08 -9.57
CA GLU A 33 32.09 -7.49 -9.54
C GLU A 33 31.27 -7.85 -8.30
N ILE A 34 30.70 -9.06 -8.30
CA ILE A 34 30.03 -9.64 -7.13
C ILE A 34 30.95 -10.71 -6.51
N ASP A 35 31.76 -10.29 -5.55
CA ASP A 35 32.57 -11.19 -4.74
C ASP A 35 31.77 -11.65 -3.50
N PRO A 36 31.43 -12.97 -3.39
CA PRO A 36 30.67 -13.50 -2.27
C PRO A 36 31.28 -13.22 -0.89
N THR A 37 32.58 -13.05 -0.78
CA THR A 37 33.27 -12.84 0.49
C THR A 37 33.10 -11.42 1.02
N SER A 38 32.90 -10.47 0.12
CA SER A 38 32.82 -9.03 0.45
C SER A 38 31.40 -8.45 0.48
N VAL A 39 30.41 -9.12 -0.15
CA VAL A 39 29.04 -8.57 -0.30
C VAL A 39 28.42 -8.11 1.01
N ASN A 40 28.49 -8.91 2.09
CA ASN A 40 27.92 -8.53 3.38
C ASN A 40 28.59 -7.28 3.96
N LYS A 41 29.92 -7.20 3.87
CA LYS A 41 30.72 -6.04 4.33
C LYS A 41 30.36 -4.80 3.50
N ASN A 42 30.26 -4.95 2.19
CA ASN A 42 29.88 -3.88 1.28
C ASN A 42 28.49 -3.34 1.59
N ILE A 43 27.49 -4.21 1.89
CA ILE A 43 26.15 -3.78 2.27
C ILE A 43 26.15 -3.05 3.63
N GLU A 44 26.97 -3.48 4.61
CA GLU A 44 27.03 -2.87 5.94
C GLU A 44 27.71 -1.52 5.95
N ASN A 45 28.85 -1.40 5.28
CA ASN A 45 29.81 -0.29 5.44
C ASN A 45 29.73 0.76 4.32
N ASP A 46 28.83 0.59 3.35
CA ASP A 46 28.77 1.47 2.21
C ASP A 46 27.95 2.74 2.50
N ASP A 47 28.59 3.88 2.39
CA ASP A 47 27.97 5.20 2.50
C ASP A 47 26.93 5.47 1.39
N VAL A 48 27.08 4.83 0.23
CA VAL A 48 26.09 4.89 -0.88
C VAL A 48 24.76 4.28 -0.48
N TYR A 49 24.76 3.31 0.45
CA TYR A 49 23.58 2.57 0.89
C TYR A 49 23.14 2.88 2.34
N ILE A 50 23.27 4.12 2.78
CA ILE A 50 22.88 4.57 4.12
C ILE A 50 21.43 4.20 4.46
N ASN A 51 20.53 4.16 3.46
CA ASN A 51 19.12 3.85 3.67
C ASN A 51 18.89 2.35 3.88
N ILE A 52 18.39 1.98 5.06
CA ILE A 52 18.09 0.59 5.46
C ILE A 52 17.20 -0.15 4.43
N SER A 53 16.27 0.55 3.76
CA SER A 53 15.43 -0.06 2.71
C SER A 53 16.23 -0.40 1.45
N ARG A 54 17.27 0.37 1.12
CA ARG A 54 18.19 0.06 0.03
C ARG A 54 19.07 -1.13 0.40
N LYS A 55 19.66 -1.16 1.59
CA LYS A 55 20.44 -2.31 2.11
C LYS A 55 19.61 -3.60 2.04
N LYS A 56 18.34 -3.54 2.44
CA LYS A 56 17.40 -4.66 2.31
C LYS A 56 17.17 -5.12 0.87
N ASN A 57 16.95 -4.18 -0.04
CA ASN A 57 16.72 -4.51 -1.45
C ASN A 57 17.96 -5.17 -2.08
N ILE A 58 19.16 -4.69 -1.74
CA ILE A 58 20.41 -5.29 -2.21
C ILE A 58 20.55 -6.71 -1.67
N ALA A 59 20.37 -6.92 -0.36
CA ALA A 59 20.46 -8.24 0.24
C ALA A 59 19.47 -9.24 -0.41
N ILE A 60 18.24 -8.83 -0.68
CA ILE A 60 17.25 -9.65 -1.40
C ILE A 60 17.72 -9.96 -2.83
N SER A 61 18.22 -8.96 -3.55
CA SER A 61 18.67 -9.15 -4.93
C SER A 61 19.90 -10.06 -5.00
N MET A 62 20.83 -9.93 -4.05
CA MET A 62 22.00 -10.79 -3.92
C MET A 62 21.64 -12.25 -3.59
N ILE A 63 20.63 -12.49 -2.76
CA ILE A 63 20.12 -13.84 -2.52
C ILE A 63 19.63 -14.49 -3.84
N HIS A 64 18.93 -13.75 -4.70
CA HIS A 64 18.54 -14.25 -6.02
C HIS A 64 19.75 -14.51 -6.93
N TYR A 65 20.75 -13.62 -6.90
CA TYR A 65 21.97 -13.81 -7.68
C TYR A 65 22.77 -15.03 -7.20
N TYR A 66 22.94 -15.21 -5.88
CA TYR A 66 23.66 -16.35 -5.31
C TYR A 66 23.01 -17.67 -5.71
N ARG A 67 21.69 -17.76 -5.64
CA ARG A 67 20.93 -18.94 -6.09
C ARG A 67 21.11 -19.24 -7.58
N PHE A 68 21.18 -18.22 -8.40
CA PHE A 68 21.48 -18.34 -9.82
C PHE A 68 22.92 -18.83 -10.05
N ALA A 69 23.88 -18.27 -9.35
CA ALA A 69 25.31 -18.59 -9.48
C ALA A 69 25.74 -19.87 -8.74
N GLY A 70 24.84 -20.49 -7.97
CA GLY A 70 25.14 -21.70 -7.18
C GLY A 70 25.98 -21.42 -5.91
N PHE A 71 25.97 -20.16 -5.40
CA PHE A 71 26.64 -19.80 -4.16
C PHE A 71 25.75 -20.07 -2.94
N ASP A 72 26.37 -20.33 -1.77
CA ASP A 72 25.63 -20.42 -0.50
C ASP A 72 25.11 -19.04 -0.07
N ASP A 73 23.79 -18.91 0.11
CA ASP A 73 23.12 -17.68 0.51
C ASP A 73 22.85 -17.57 2.03
N THR A 74 23.33 -18.53 2.82
CA THR A 74 23.03 -18.65 4.27
C THR A 74 23.41 -17.40 5.06
N GLU A 75 24.61 -16.87 4.84
CA GLU A 75 25.08 -15.66 5.54
C GLU A 75 24.30 -14.41 5.08
N LEU A 76 23.96 -14.30 3.81
CA LEU A 76 23.09 -13.22 3.32
C LEU A 76 21.69 -13.29 3.92
N GLN A 77 21.13 -14.46 4.12
CA GLN A 77 19.84 -14.62 4.80
C GLN A 77 19.92 -14.21 6.27
N LYS A 78 20.99 -14.56 6.99
CA LYS A 78 21.23 -14.08 8.38
C LYS A 78 21.35 -12.56 8.42
N HIS A 79 22.10 -11.98 7.47
CA HIS A 79 22.26 -10.53 7.33
C HIS A 79 20.91 -9.85 7.05
N LEU A 80 20.11 -10.38 6.13
CA LEU A 80 18.76 -9.89 5.84
C LEU A 80 17.83 -9.92 7.07
N LYS A 81 17.94 -10.95 7.93
CA LYS A 81 17.20 -11.01 9.20
C LYS A 81 17.59 -9.86 10.13
N LYS A 82 18.89 -9.53 10.26
CA LYS A 82 19.37 -8.38 11.06
C LYS A 82 18.84 -7.05 10.50
N ILE A 83 18.92 -6.85 9.19
CA ILE A 83 18.39 -5.65 8.51
C ILE A 83 16.87 -5.51 8.78
N ASN A 84 16.12 -6.60 8.69
CA ASN A 84 14.67 -6.60 8.97
C ASN A 84 14.38 -6.24 10.43
N ALA A 85 15.14 -6.76 11.39
CA ALA A 85 14.98 -6.41 12.81
C ALA A 85 15.24 -4.93 13.06
N THR A 86 16.31 -4.37 12.51
CA THR A 86 16.62 -2.93 12.59
C THR A 86 15.53 -2.08 11.96
N GLN A 87 15.02 -2.48 10.78
CA GLN A 87 13.93 -1.77 10.11
C GLN A 87 12.65 -1.79 10.96
N ASN A 88 12.32 -2.94 11.57
CA ASN A 88 11.14 -3.07 12.44
C ASN A 88 11.25 -2.15 13.65
N ASN A 89 12.41 -2.11 14.31
CA ASN A 89 12.68 -1.19 15.43
C ASN A 89 12.51 0.28 15.01
N SER A 90 13.01 0.64 13.82
CA SER A 90 12.81 1.99 13.27
C SER A 90 11.33 2.33 13.06
N TYR A 91 10.52 1.38 12.60
CA TYR A 91 9.07 1.58 12.48
C TYR A 91 8.40 1.80 13.83
N VAL A 92 8.74 1.01 14.84
CA VAL A 92 8.20 1.16 16.21
C VAL A 92 8.54 2.54 16.77
N GLN A 93 9.80 2.98 16.67
CA GLN A 93 10.20 4.31 17.14
C GLN A 93 9.47 5.43 16.39
N ARG A 94 9.41 5.34 15.08
CA ARG A 94 8.65 6.29 14.26
C ARG A 94 7.16 6.34 14.62
N ASN A 95 6.55 5.19 14.90
CA ASN A 95 5.15 5.12 15.29
C ASN A 95 4.90 5.79 16.64
N LYS A 96 5.83 5.68 17.61
CA LYS A 96 5.76 6.40 18.90
C LYS A 96 5.75 7.92 18.71
N ILE A 97 6.55 8.45 17.79
CA ILE A 97 6.55 9.89 17.45
C ILE A 97 5.23 10.26 16.77
N LEU A 98 4.84 9.53 15.73
CA LEU A 98 3.63 9.79 14.97
C LEU A 98 2.35 9.73 15.80
N LYS A 99 2.32 8.93 16.86
CA LYS A 99 1.18 8.87 17.80
C LYS A 99 0.84 10.22 18.41
N LYS A 100 1.82 11.09 18.60
CA LYS A 100 1.64 12.44 19.15
C LYS A 100 1.22 13.47 18.09
N GLU A 101 1.52 13.21 16.83
CA GLU A 101 1.33 14.15 15.72
C GLU A 101 0.05 13.85 14.91
N LEU A 102 -0.39 12.59 14.89
CA LEU A 102 -1.56 12.21 14.11
C LEU A 102 -2.86 12.53 14.85
N PRO A 103 -3.89 12.97 14.12
CA PRO A 103 -5.23 13.23 14.69
C PRO A 103 -5.86 11.92 15.20
N ASP A 104 -6.87 12.05 16.02
CA ASP A 104 -7.67 10.91 16.44
C ASP A 104 -8.73 10.54 15.38
N TYR A 105 -9.37 9.38 15.60
CA TYR A 105 -10.45 8.89 14.72
C TYR A 105 -11.64 9.86 14.65
N LYS A 106 -11.99 10.52 15.76
CA LYS A 106 -13.14 11.44 15.82
C LYS A 106 -12.90 12.66 14.96
N GLU A 107 -11.67 13.19 14.96
CA GLU A 107 -11.28 14.29 14.10
C GLU A 107 -11.41 13.94 12.62
N LEU A 108 -10.90 12.76 12.20
CA LEU A 108 -11.06 12.28 10.82
C LEU A 108 -12.52 12.16 10.41
N TRP A 109 -13.35 11.62 11.30
CA TRP A 109 -14.77 11.44 11.04
C TRP A 109 -15.50 12.77 10.96
N THR A 110 -15.21 13.69 11.87
CA THR A 110 -15.77 15.06 11.89
C THR A 110 -15.42 15.81 10.61
N PHE A 111 -14.15 15.75 10.18
CA PHE A 111 -13.71 16.31 8.91
C PHE A 111 -14.48 15.72 7.73
N ASN A 112 -14.64 14.41 7.71
CA ASN A 112 -15.36 13.74 6.63
C ASN A 112 -16.84 14.19 6.57
N LEU A 113 -17.51 14.31 7.73
CA LEU A 113 -18.88 14.84 7.80
C LEU A 113 -18.97 16.31 7.38
N LYS A 114 -17.97 17.12 7.71
CA LYS A 114 -17.87 18.51 7.26
C LYS A 114 -17.80 18.58 5.74
N ASN A 115 -16.94 17.77 5.10
CA ASN A 115 -16.86 17.72 3.64
C ASN A 115 -18.21 17.39 2.99
N TYR A 116 -18.97 16.45 3.57
CA TYR A 116 -20.30 16.12 3.08
C TYR A 116 -21.27 17.33 3.18
N LYS A 117 -21.30 18.00 4.33
CA LYS A 117 -22.18 19.16 4.58
C LYS A 117 -21.83 20.35 3.67
N GLU A 118 -20.56 20.53 3.35
CA GLU A 118 -20.05 21.59 2.46
C GLU A 118 -20.17 21.26 0.96
N GLY A 119 -20.79 20.12 0.60
CA GLY A 119 -20.89 19.69 -0.80
C GLY A 119 -19.58 19.24 -1.44
N LYS A 120 -18.51 19.04 -0.68
CA LYS A 120 -17.21 18.52 -1.13
C LYS A 120 -17.27 17.01 -1.29
N TYR A 121 -18.16 16.54 -2.18
CA TYR A 121 -18.53 15.12 -2.26
C TYR A 121 -17.36 14.21 -2.64
N ARG A 122 -16.45 14.66 -3.49
CA ARG A 122 -15.26 13.87 -3.85
C ARG A 122 -14.35 13.65 -2.65
N SER A 123 -14.09 14.69 -1.87
CA SER A 123 -13.35 14.62 -0.60
C SER A 123 -14.03 13.67 0.38
N PHE A 124 -15.37 13.79 0.51
CA PHE A 124 -16.16 12.90 1.37
C PHE A 124 -16.00 11.43 0.97
N VAL A 125 -16.13 11.08 -0.32
CA VAL A 125 -16.02 9.70 -0.81
C VAL A 125 -14.63 9.13 -0.59
N VAL A 126 -13.57 9.89 -0.91
CA VAL A 126 -12.17 9.49 -0.68
C VAL A 126 -11.94 9.17 0.80
N ASN A 127 -12.28 10.11 1.70
CA ASN A 127 -12.10 9.91 3.14
C ASN A 127 -12.97 8.77 3.69
N TYR A 128 -14.20 8.61 3.19
CA TYR A 128 -15.07 7.51 3.59
C TYR A 128 -14.43 6.14 3.28
N LEU A 129 -13.83 5.99 2.09
CA LEU A 129 -13.14 4.76 1.71
C LEU A 129 -11.87 4.52 2.53
N LEU A 130 -11.09 5.56 2.78
CA LEU A 130 -9.89 5.49 3.63
C LEU A 130 -10.23 5.05 5.07
N ILE A 131 -11.29 5.60 5.66
CA ILE A 131 -11.70 5.34 7.04
C ILE A 131 -12.38 3.96 7.19
N ASN A 132 -13.22 3.55 6.24
CA ASN A 132 -14.08 2.37 6.43
C ASN A 132 -13.59 1.11 5.71
N TYR A 133 -12.78 1.26 4.64
CA TYR A 133 -12.27 0.15 3.82
C TYR A 133 -10.76 0.06 3.79
N PHE A 134 -10.06 0.99 4.43
CA PHE A 134 -8.58 0.98 4.56
C PHE A 134 -7.87 0.83 3.24
N VAL A 135 -8.43 1.46 2.22
CA VAL A 135 -7.96 1.39 0.84
C VAL A 135 -6.55 1.95 0.71
N ARG A 136 -5.81 1.42 -0.25
CA ARG A 136 -4.52 1.96 -0.69
C ARG A 136 -4.72 2.93 -1.85
N LEU A 137 -3.66 3.66 -2.21
CA LEU A 137 -3.68 4.59 -3.34
C LEU A 137 -4.26 3.96 -4.62
N LEU A 138 -3.81 2.74 -4.97
CA LEU A 138 -4.27 2.03 -6.17
C LEU A 138 -5.76 1.64 -6.12
N ASP A 139 -6.31 1.47 -4.93
CA ASP A 139 -7.71 1.10 -4.76
C ASP A 139 -8.65 2.29 -5.03
N LEU A 140 -8.13 3.53 -4.92
CA LEU A 140 -8.85 4.77 -5.19
C LEU A 140 -8.83 5.15 -6.68
N ASP A 141 -8.03 4.47 -7.51
CA ASP A 141 -8.16 4.49 -8.95
C ASP A 141 -9.40 3.66 -9.34
N LEU A 142 -10.56 4.26 -9.19
CA LEU A 142 -11.84 3.60 -9.39
C LEU A 142 -12.83 4.46 -10.20
N ILE A 143 -13.80 3.78 -10.77
CA ILE A 143 -14.88 4.34 -11.55
C ILE A 143 -16.17 4.31 -10.71
N ILE A 144 -16.87 5.44 -10.66
CA ILE A 144 -18.22 5.55 -10.14
C ILE A 144 -19.16 5.35 -11.31
N SER A 145 -20.13 4.42 -11.25
CA SER A 145 -21.02 4.10 -12.37
C SER A 145 -22.43 3.75 -11.92
N LYS A 146 -23.40 4.03 -12.76
CA LYS A 146 -24.79 3.52 -12.66
C LYS A 146 -24.96 2.17 -13.41
N ASP A 147 -24.02 1.84 -14.31
CA ASP A 147 -24.07 0.59 -15.09
C ASP A 147 -23.60 -0.60 -14.23
N THR A 148 -24.37 -1.68 -14.28
CA THR A 148 -24.07 -2.95 -13.58
C THR A 148 -23.63 -4.07 -14.51
N LYS A 149 -23.69 -3.88 -15.84
CA LYS A 149 -23.50 -4.95 -16.83
C LYS A 149 -22.06 -5.02 -17.35
N ASN A 150 -21.37 -3.89 -17.47
CA ASN A 150 -20.05 -3.79 -18.09
C ASN A 150 -18.96 -3.54 -17.04
N ILE A 151 -18.79 -4.51 -16.12
CA ILE A 151 -17.75 -4.43 -15.05
C ILE A 151 -16.49 -5.13 -15.55
N ASP A 152 -15.47 -4.34 -15.84
CA ASP A 152 -14.12 -4.83 -16.16
C ASP A 152 -13.44 -5.36 -14.87
N THR A 153 -12.99 -6.62 -14.92
CA THR A 153 -12.34 -7.27 -13.77
C THR A 153 -10.98 -6.67 -13.42
N ASP A 154 -10.40 -5.86 -14.31
CA ASP A 154 -9.11 -5.19 -14.09
C ASP A 154 -9.23 -3.78 -13.51
N LYS A 155 -10.45 -3.35 -13.15
CA LYS A 155 -10.72 -2.03 -12.59
C LYS A 155 -11.54 -2.10 -11.31
N ASN A 156 -11.43 -1.08 -10.48
CA ASN A 156 -12.23 -0.92 -9.28
C ASN A 156 -13.47 -0.08 -9.58
N TYR A 157 -14.60 -0.38 -8.92
CA TYR A 157 -15.86 0.32 -9.16
C TYR A 157 -16.63 0.62 -7.88
N LEU A 158 -17.32 1.77 -7.87
CA LEU A 158 -18.46 2.04 -7.00
C LEU A 158 -19.71 2.05 -7.87
N ILE A 159 -20.47 0.97 -7.86
CA ILE A 159 -21.71 0.86 -8.63
C ILE A 159 -22.87 1.38 -7.79
N LEU A 160 -23.45 2.48 -8.22
CA LEU A 160 -24.60 3.11 -7.55
C LEU A 160 -25.88 2.38 -7.88
N ARG A 161 -26.61 1.97 -6.84
CA ARG A 161 -27.96 1.42 -6.91
C ARG A 161 -28.93 2.31 -6.15
N LYS A 162 -30.24 2.08 -6.29
CA LYS A 162 -31.30 2.88 -5.66
C LYS A 162 -31.13 3.02 -4.13
N THR A 163 -30.75 1.94 -3.43
CA THR A 163 -30.67 1.89 -1.96
C THR A 163 -29.30 1.48 -1.42
N SER A 164 -28.32 1.24 -2.28
CA SER A 164 -27.01 0.75 -1.90
C SER A 164 -25.95 1.08 -2.96
N ILE A 165 -24.71 0.90 -2.61
CA ILE A 165 -23.59 0.95 -3.52
C ILE A 165 -22.88 -0.40 -3.45
N ILE A 166 -22.49 -0.96 -4.60
CA ILE A 166 -21.59 -2.10 -4.63
C ILE A 166 -20.18 -1.58 -4.89
N TYR A 167 -19.28 -1.82 -3.96
CA TYR A 167 -17.88 -1.56 -4.13
C TYR A 167 -17.18 -2.84 -4.62
N TYR A 168 -16.75 -2.85 -5.88
CA TYR A 168 -15.89 -3.87 -6.46
C TYR A 168 -14.45 -3.42 -6.36
N ARG A 169 -13.66 -4.18 -5.61
CA ARG A 169 -12.22 -3.99 -5.44
C ARG A 169 -11.50 -5.14 -6.15
N ASN A 170 -11.39 -5.01 -7.46
CA ASN A 170 -10.84 -6.04 -8.34
C ASN A 170 -9.32 -5.91 -8.47
N LYS A 171 -8.79 -4.68 -8.43
CA LYS A 171 -7.38 -4.38 -8.62
C LYS A 171 -6.80 -3.73 -7.38
N PHE A 172 -6.00 -4.47 -6.62
CA PHE A 172 -5.25 -3.96 -5.49
C PHE A 172 -3.95 -4.76 -5.28
N LYS A 173 -3.01 -4.20 -4.50
CA LYS A 173 -1.63 -4.73 -4.37
C LYS A 173 -1.54 -6.23 -4.08
N THR A 174 -2.48 -6.77 -3.34
CA THR A 174 -2.47 -8.16 -2.85
C THR A 174 -3.65 -9.00 -3.37
N VAL A 175 -4.26 -8.61 -4.49
CA VAL A 175 -5.40 -9.32 -5.08
C VAL A 175 -5.08 -10.78 -5.43
N LYS A 176 -3.85 -11.08 -5.87
CA LYS A 176 -3.42 -12.47 -6.13
C LYS A 176 -3.49 -13.37 -4.89
N LYS A 177 -3.31 -12.80 -3.68
CA LYS A 177 -3.35 -13.55 -2.40
C LYS A 177 -4.75 -13.61 -1.80
N PHE A 178 -5.53 -12.55 -1.90
CA PHE A 178 -6.82 -12.42 -1.19
C PHE A 178 -8.03 -12.51 -2.11
N GLY A 179 -7.83 -12.58 -3.43
CA GLY A 179 -8.88 -12.54 -4.43
C GLY A 179 -9.55 -11.16 -4.56
N PRO A 180 -10.40 -10.96 -5.57
CA PRO A 180 -11.25 -9.78 -5.70
C PRO A 180 -12.22 -9.65 -4.53
N GLN A 181 -12.52 -8.43 -4.11
CA GLN A 181 -13.41 -8.16 -2.99
C GLN A 181 -14.66 -7.42 -3.47
N LYS A 182 -15.80 -7.78 -2.86
CA LYS A 182 -17.10 -7.12 -3.11
C LYS A 182 -17.72 -6.71 -1.79
N HIS A 183 -18.03 -5.42 -1.66
CA HIS A 183 -18.64 -4.86 -0.46
C HIS A 183 -19.96 -4.16 -0.80
N ILE A 184 -20.96 -4.24 0.10
CA ILE A 184 -22.22 -3.52 -0.03
C ILE A 184 -22.22 -2.35 0.96
N ILE A 185 -22.38 -1.14 0.45
CA ILE A 185 -22.42 0.10 1.22
C ILE A 185 -23.88 0.59 1.26
N LYS A 186 -24.46 0.69 2.46
CA LYS A 186 -25.85 1.15 2.65
C LYS A 186 -25.93 2.57 3.21
N SER A 187 -24.84 3.35 3.15
CA SER A 187 -24.80 4.73 3.64
C SER A 187 -25.59 5.68 2.75
N LYS A 188 -26.65 6.27 3.26
CA LYS A 188 -27.45 7.29 2.55
C LYS A 188 -26.59 8.48 2.09
N ARG A 189 -25.61 8.92 2.92
CA ARG A 189 -24.69 10.01 2.56
C ARG A 189 -23.79 9.62 1.39
N MET A 190 -23.28 8.38 1.36
CA MET A 190 -22.49 7.90 0.23
C MET A 190 -23.30 7.82 -1.05
N ILE A 191 -24.54 7.32 -0.98
CA ILE A 191 -25.46 7.25 -2.14
C ILE A 191 -25.70 8.67 -2.68
N ASN A 192 -26.03 9.63 -1.81
CA ASN A 192 -26.22 11.02 -2.21
C ASN A 192 -24.94 11.60 -2.82
N ALA A 193 -23.78 11.43 -2.18
CA ALA A 193 -22.51 11.96 -2.69
C ALA A 193 -22.17 11.40 -4.08
N LEU A 194 -22.40 10.10 -4.33
CA LEU A 194 -22.17 9.51 -5.65
C LEU A 194 -23.17 10.02 -6.70
N ASN A 195 -24.44 10.26 -6.34
CA ASN A 195 -25.40 10.91 -7.23
C ASN A 195 -24.94 12.31 -7.64
N GLN A 196 -24.46 13.09 -6.69
CA GLN A 196 -23.95 14.45 -6.96
C GLN A 196 -22.68 14.43 -7.84
N LEU A 197 -21.80 13.46 -7.62
CA LEU A 197 -20.60 13.30 -8.46
C LEU A 197 -20.90 12.84 -9.88
N LEU A 198 -21.91 12.00 -10.05
CA LEU A 198 -22.35 11.50 -11.36
C LEU A 198 -23.13 12.58 -12.12
N GLY A 199 -24.01 13.35 -11.44
CA GLY A 199 -24.95 14.22 -12.13
C GLY A 199 -25.72 13.44 -13.22
N ASP A 200 -25.66 13.95 -14.45
CA ASP A 200 -26.27 13.32 -15.61
C ASP A 200 -25.38 12.24 -16.28
N CYS A 201 -24.12 12.12 -15.84
CA CYS A 201 -23.20 11.15 -16.42
C CYS A 201 -23.53 9.71 -15.98
N GLN A 202 -23.32 8.75 -16.88
CA GLN A 202 -23.43 7.32 -16.55
C GLN A 202 -22.25 6.84 -15.71
N GLN A 203 -21.07 7.44 -15.91
CA GLN A 203 -19.87 7.09 -15.14
C GLN A 203 -18.91 8.27 -15.03
N VAL A 204 -18.16 8.32 -13.93
CA VAL A 204 -17.07 9.27 -13.68
C VAL A 204 -15.92 8.60 -12.95
N LYS A 205 -14.69 9.11 -13.11
CA LYS A 205 -13.56 8.68 -12.27
C LYS A 205 -13.59 9.37 -10.91
N LEU A 206 -13.27 8.62 -9.84
CA LEU A 206 -13.14 9.22 -8.51
C LEU A 206 -11.95 10.16 -8.45
N LEU A 207 -10.79 9.75 -8.97
CA LEU A 207 -9.59 10.57 -9.09
C LEU A 207 -9.35 10.92 -10.56
N THR A 208 -8.85 12.13 -10.82
CA THR A 208 -8.70 12.64 -12.20
C THR A 208 -7.36 12.30 -12.82
N THR A 209 -6.33 12.02 -12.01
CA THR A 209 -4.99 11.67 -12.49
C THR A 209 -4.53 10.31 -12.01
N HIS A 210 -3.88 9.54 -12.91
CA HIS A 210 -3.22 8.27 -12.59
C HIS A 210 -1.72 8.43 -12.35
N LYS A 211 -1.12 9.55 -12.79
CA LYS A 211 0.34 9.73 -12.74
C LYS A 211 0.85 10.06 -11.33
N ASN A 212 0.06 10.77 -10.53
CA ASN A 212 0.43 11.17 -9.17
C ASN A 212 -0.73 11.01 -8.19
N LEU A 213 -1.15 9.77 -7.96
CA LEU A 213 -2.24 9.44 -7.03
C LEU A 213 -1.97 9.95 -5.61
N ASN A 214 -0.72 9.91 -5.15
CA ASN A 214 -0.36 10.40 -3.81
C ASN A 214 -0.57 11.91 -3.67
N GLY A 215 -0.16 12.69 -4.67
CA GLY A 215 -0.39 14.14 -4.70
C GLY A 215 -1.88 14.46 -4.80
N GLU A 216 -2.64 13.68 -5.56
CA GLU A 216 -4.08 13.90 -5.70
C GLU A 216 -4.86 13.58 -4.42
N ILE A 217 -4.56 12.48 -3.74
CA ILE A 217 -5.18 12.15 -2.45
C ILE A 217 -4.97 13.26 -1.42
N LYS A 218 -3.77 13.83 -1.35
CA LYS A 218 -3.46 14.93 -0.42
C LYS A 218 -4.34 16.17 -0.60
N LYS A 219 -4.96 16.37 -1.76
CA LYS A 219 -5.93 17.44 -2.00
C LYS A 219 -7.25 17.20 -1.28
N TYR A 220 -7.61 15.94 -1.06
CA TYR A 220 -8.89 15.53 -0.50
C TYR A 220 -8.80 15.09 0.97
N SER A 221 -7.62 14.63 1.41
CA SER A 221 -7.42 14.06 2.74
C SER A 221 -7.30 15.13 3.84
N TYR A 222 -7.57 14.73 5.08
CA TYR A 222 -7.37 15.56 6.26
C TYR A 222 -5.88 15.94 6.40
N ASN A 223 -5.59 17.24 6.51
CA ASN A 223 -4.23 17.76 6.69
C ASN A 223 -3.17 17.13 5.78
N LYS A 224 -3.54 16.78 4.54
CA LYS A 224 -2.65 16.13 3.55
C LYS A 224 -2.12 14.76 4.01
N LEU A 225 -2.78 14.07 4.93
CA LEU A 225 -2.42 12.72 5.35
C LEU A 225 -2.45 11.75 4.17
N ASN A 226 -1.55 10.77 4.18
CA ASN A 226 -1.54 9.68 3.21
C ASN A 226 -2.40 8.49 3.69
N GLU A 227 -2.61 7.50 2.84
CA GLU A 227 -3.45 6.34 3.19
C GLU A 227 -2.87 5.49 4.34
N SER A 228 -1.55 5.49 4.52
CA SER A 228 -0.91 4.78 5.64
C SER A 228 -1.18 5.45 6.97
N ASP A 229 -1.26 6.77 7.01
CA ASP A 229 -1.59 7.53 8.23
C ASP A 229 -3.02 7.25 8.67
N TYR A 230 -3.99 7.25 7.72
CA TYR A 230 -5.37 6.83 8.02
C TYR A 230 -5.41 5.43 8.62
N TYR A 231 -4.67 4.49 8.05
CA TYR A 231 -4.64 3.12 8.54
C TYR A 231 -4.05 3.03 9.97
N LYS A 232 -2.98 3.79 10.27
CA LYS A 232 -2.39 3.88 11.61
C LYS A 232 -3.39 4.40 12.64
N ILE A 233 -4.09 5.51 12.32
CA ILE A 233 -5.10 6.11 13.19
C ILE A 233 -6.22 5.09 13.46
N MET A 234 -6.66 4.37 12.43
CA MET A 234 -7.70 3.36 12.56
C MET A 234 -7.24 2.16 13.39
N MET A 235 -6.01 1.70 13.23
CA MET A 235 -5.40 0.65 14.06
C MET A 235 -5.36 1.11 15.52
N ALA A 236 -4.84 2.29 15.80
CA ALA A 236 -4.74 2.85 17.15
C ALA A 236 -6.10 3.03 17.85
N SER A 237 -7.18 3.20 17.07
CA SER A 237 -8.55 3.33 17.60
C SER A 237 -9.17 2.01 18.05
N LYS A 238 -8.49 0.86 17.86
CA LYS A 238 -9.00 -0.48 18.15
C LYS A 238 -8.18 -1.17 19.22
N ASN A 239 -8.85 -1.91 20.10
CA ASN A 239 -8.22 -2.58 21.24
C ASN A 239 -8.39 -4.10 21.21
N LYS A 240 -9.16 -4.65 20.25
CA LYS A 240 -9.48 -6.09 20.20
C LYS A 240 -8.82 -6.77 19.00
N LEU A 241 -8.22 -7.94 19.21
CA LEU A 241 -7.58 -8.75 18.15
C LEU A 241 -8.55 -9.03 16.97
N LYS A 242 -9.85 -9.20 17.24
CA LYS A 242 -10.88 -9.38 16.20
C LYS A 242 -10.93 -8.17 15.24
N ASP A 243 -10.82 -6.97 15.78
CA ASP A 243 -10.84 -5.74 14.98
C ASP A 243 -9.59 -5.64 14.13
N TYR A 244 -8.41 -5.95 14.68
CA TYR A 244 -7.15 -6.00 13.93
C TYR A 244 -7.22 -7.00 12.75
N LYS A 245 -7.75 -8.20 12.98
CA LYS A 245 -7.96 -9.20 11.90
C LYS A 245 -8.85 -8.65 10.79
N ARG A 246 -9.96 -8.00 11.15
CA ARG A 246 -10.86 -7.37 10.17
C ARG A 246 -10.16 -6.26 9.39
N LEU A 247 -9.42 -5.37 10.06
CA LEU A 247 -8.68 -4.28 9.43
C LEU A 247 -7.65 -4.81 8.43
N THR A 248 -6.90 -5.85 8.82
CA THR A 248 -5.88 -6.46 7.96
C THR A 248 -6.47 -7.14 6.74
N GLN A 249 -7.61 -7.84 6.89
CA GLN A 249 -8.32 -8.45 5.76
C GLN A 249 -8.82 -7.39 4.77
N LEU A 250 -9.46 -6.33 5.26
CA LEU A 250 -9.93 -5.22 4.42
C LEU A 250 -8.77 -4.53 3.68
N ARG A 251 -7.62 -4.34 4.34
CA ARG A 251 -6.44 -3.75 3.70
C ARG A 251 -5.70 -4.73 2.78
N GLY A 252 -5.90 -6.03 2.95
CA GLY A 252 -5.12 -7.07 2.28
C GLY A 252 -3.66 -7.07 2.76
N SER A 253 -3.44 -7.08 4.08
CA SER A 253 -2.13 -7.19 4.73
C SER A 253 -2.10 -8.34 5.73
N SER A 254 -0.91 -8.83 6.11
CA SER A 254 -0.79 -9.76 7.23
C SER A 254 -0.96 -9.04 8.57
N LEU A 255 -1.37 -9.78 9.60
CA LEU A 255 -1.52 -9.24 10.95
C LEU A 255 -0.16 -8.76 11.49
N GLU A 256 0.90 -9.53 11.28
CA GLU A 256 2.26 -9.18 11.67
C GLU A 256 2.71 -7.85 11.05
N THR A 257 2.56 -7.70 9.72
CA THR A 257 2.87 -6.42 9.05
C THR A 257 2.04 -5.27 9.62
N ALA A 258 0.77 -5.51 9.95
CA ALA A 258 -0.09 -4.48 10.48
C ALA A 258 0.36 -4.04 11.89
N CYS A 259 0.68 -4.97 12.78
CA CYS A 259 1.17 -4.66 14.12
C CYS A 259 2.51 -3.91 14.07
N ILE A 260 3.50 -4.43 13.34
CA ILE A 260 4.83 -3.82 13.32
C ILE A 260 4.85 -2.45 12.66
N SER A 261 4.19 -2.33 11.50
CA SER A 261 4.34 -1.14 10.65
C SER A 261 3.32 -0.05 10.92
N TYR A 262 2.18 -0.37 11.52
CA TYR A 262 1.03 0.55 11.59
C TYR A 262 0.43 0.70 12.99
N ASP A 263 0.75 -0.16 13.97
CA ASP A 263 0.23 0.01 15.32
C ASP A 263 0.96 1.15 16.04
N LEU A 264 0.22 2.15 16.49
CA LEU A 264 0.72 3.28 17.26
C LEU A 264 0.76 2.99 18.78
N ASN A 265 0.22 1.84 19.21
CA ASN A 265 0.12 1.47 20.62
C ASN A 265 1.24 0.52 21.08
N LEU A 266 2.15 0.14 20.16
CA LEU A 266 3.35 -0.66 20.48
C LEU A 266 4.44 0.16 21.17
#